data_b688b132a1c7b90e8cfb1ecd9bc7cd77
#
_entry.id   b688b132a1c7b90e8cfb1ecd9bc7cd77
#
_cell.length_a   1.000
_cell.length_b   1.000
_cell.length_c   1.000
_cell.angle_alpha   90.00
_cell.angle_beta   90.00
_cell.angle_gamma   90.00
#
_symmetry.space_group_name_H-M   'P 1'
#
loop_
_entity.id
_entity.type
_entity.pdbx_description
1 polymer ?
#
loop_
_entity_poly.entity_id
_entity_poly.type
_entity_poly.pdbx_seq_one_letter_code
_entity_poly.pdbx_strand_id
1 'polypeptide(L)'
;MTYEQIEANLVARPVQVAVAREMISPTSKRNISLQLNMGEGKSSVITPLVASALANGSDLVRVVTLKPLSNQMFQLLVSRLSGLANRPIFYVPISRNLRMNTSLVRTIKGLYERCIAERGILVVQPEHILSLKLMNIDTLLGPQRINDEDESSMADELGLLQDWVSEVSRDILDESDEILHVRYQLIYTAGKQMPINGHPRRWTTIQQVFSRLQAHANQLHASFSNMFAVDARLGGFPIVRILDPRIFHQISSLIINDALEGALSDLPLDAFPPLIQAAAYRFMTQIEVSDEDYELVHSYCAGTTFNGILLLRGLLLDGEGIFGYVLKERRWRVDYGLDPGRTMLAVPYRAKVCYIQVDLVAEGH
;
A
#
# COMPACT_ATOMS: atom_id res chain seq x y z
N MET A 1 -4.38 22.87 -37.06
CA MET A 1 -5.50 22.56 -36.15
C MET A 1 -5.59 21.05 -36.12
N THR A 2 -5.49 20.42 -34.92
CA THR A 2 -5.58 18.98 -34.79
C THR A 2 -7.02 18.55 -34.53
N TYR A 3 -7.32 17.25 -34.69
CA TYR A 3 -8.67 16.73 -34.41
C TYR A 3 -9.10 17.01 -32.97
N GLU A 4 -8.17 16.91 -32.03
CA GLU A 4 -8.39 17.19 -30.60
C GLU A 4 -8.79 18.68 -30.37
N GLN A 5 -8.20 19.61 -31.12
CA GLN A 5 -8.52 21.02 -31.01
C GLN A 5 -9.95 21.31 -31.54
N ILE A 6 -10.34 20.60 -32.60
CA ILE A 6 -11.69 20.74 -33.19
C ILE A 6 -12.73 20.19 -32.22
N GLU A 7 -12.53 18.97 -31.72
CA GLU A 7 -13.45 18.29 -30.82
C GLU A 7 -13.61 19.02 -29.50
N ALA A 8 -12.50 19.51 -28.94
CA ALA A 8 -12.50 20.25 -27.70
C ALA A 8 -12.92 21.73 -27.83
N ASN A 9 -13.12 22.22 -29.06
CA ASN A 9 -13.33 23.65 -29.35
C ASN A 9 -12.22 24.52 -28.69
N LEU A 10 -10.98 24.11 -28.79
CA LEU A 10 -9.83 24.76 -28.17
C LEU A 10 -8.77 25.09 -29.21
N VAL A 11 -8.10 26.21 -29.00
CA VAL A 11 -6.87 26.55 -29.74
C VAL A 11 -5.69 26.48 -28.77
N ALA A 12 -4.74 25.59 -29.06
CA ALA A 12 -3.54 25.49 -28.27
C ALA A 12 -2.69 26.76 -28.37
N ARG A 13 -2.26 27.26 -27.23
CA ARG A 13 -1.37 28.44 -27.16
C ARG A 13 0.02 28.10 -27.69
N PRO A 14 0.80 29.06 -28.22
CA PRO A 14 2.16 28.80 -28.72
C PRO A 14 3.05 28.11 -27.71
N VAL A 15 2.99 28.49 -26.44
CA VAL A 15 3.76 27.87 -25.34
C VAL A 15 3.36 26.40 -25.14
N GLN A 16 2.07 26.07 -25.19
CA GLN A 16 1.59 24.70 -25.04
C GLN A 16 2.08 23.81 -26.22
N VAL A 17 2.10 24.36 -27.42
CA VAL A 17 2.62 23.65 -28.61
C VAL A 17 4.14 23.44 -28.49
N ALA A 18 4.87 24.43 -28.01
CA ALA A 18 6.32 24.31 -27.80
C ALA A 18 6.64 23.23 -26.77
N VAL A 19 5.94 23.24 -25.64
CA VAL A 19 6.07 22.23 -24.57
C VAL A 19 5.69 20.84 -25.10
N ALA A 20 4.56 20.70 -25.78
CA ALA A 20 4.13 19.40 -26.33
C ALA A 20 5.16 18.85 -27.35
N ARG A 21 5.74 19.68 -28.20
CA ARG A 21 6.80 19.26 -29.13
C ARG A 21 8.03 18.75 -28.39
N GLU A 22 8.47 19.46 -27.37
CA GLU A 22 9.63 19.06 -26.57
C GLU A 22 9.36 17.75 -25.81
N MET A 23 8.12 17.51 -25.32
CA MET A 23 7.74 16.23 -24.69
C MET A 23 7.68 15.07 -25.69
N ILE A 24 7.22 15.31 -26.93
CA ILE A 24 7.13 14.28 -27.96
C ILE A 24 8.52 13.90 -28.49
N SER A 25 9.36 14.89 -28.74
CA SER A 25 10.71 14.73 -29.30
C SER A 25 11.69 15.65 -28.57
N PRO A 26 12.20 15.22 -27.41
CA PRO A 26 13.12 16.01 -26.60
C PRO A 26 14.41 16.36 -27.38
N THR A 27 14.81 17.63 -27.35
CA THR A 27 16.05 18.10 -27.97
C THR A 27 17.27 17.39 -27.40
N SER A 28 17.19 17.03 -26.09
CA SER A 28 18.25 16.28 -25.39
C SER A 28 18.34 14.80 -25.78
N LYS A 29 17.34 14.26 -26.48
CA LYS A 29 17.17 12.81 -26.75
C LYS A 29 17.14 11.95 -25.45
N ARG A 30 16.78 12.54 -24.32
CA ARG A 30 16.66 11.91 -23.00
C ARG A 30 15.29 12.25 -22.41
N ASN A 31 14.99 11.66 -21.26
CA ASN A 31 13.81 12.05 -20.49
C ASN A 31 13.87 13.54 -20.14
N ILE A 32 12.71 14.19 -20.17
CA ILE A 32 12.60 15.62 -19.91
C ILE A 32 11.58 15.86 -18.80
N SER A 33 11.90 16.81 -17.93
CA SER A 33 10.97 17.37 -16.95
C SER A 33 10.74 18.85 -17.28
N LEU A 34 9.48 19.25 -17.36
CA LEU A 34 9.09 20.59 -17.73
C LEU A 34 8.18 21.17 -16.65
N GLN A 35 8.52 22.35 -16.16
CA GLN A 35 7.71 23.08 -15.22
C GLN A 35 6.77 24.05 -15.92
N LEU A 36 5.50 23.98 -15.59
CA LEU A 36 4.47 24.86 -16.08
C LEU A 36 3.72 25.48 -14.90
N ASN A 37 3.30 26.72 -15.05
CA ASN A 37 2.48 27.38 -14.02
C ASN A 37 1.08 26.73 -13.95
N MET A 38 0.45 26.86 -12.79
CA MET A 38 -0.95 26.42 -12.62
C MET A 38 -1.84 27.18 -13.61
N GLY A 39 -2.80 26.47 -14.21
CA GLY A 39 -3.72 27.05 -15.20
C GLY A 39 -3.19 27.12 -16.64
N GLU A 40 -1.97 26.71 -16.92
CA GLU A 40 -1.40 26.70 -18.29
C GLU A 40 -1.94 25.58 -19.19
N GLY A 41 -2.87 24.77 -18.70
CA GLY A 41 -3.52 23.72 -19.47
C GLY A 41 -2.69 22.46 -19.65
N LYS A 42 -1.84 22.13 -18.66
CA LYS A 42 -1.02 20.91 -18.63
C LYS A 42 -1.88 19.67 -18.89
N SER A 43 -2.81 19.35 -18.00
CA SER A 43 -3.63 18.14 -18.09
C SER A 43 -4.73 18.25 -19.15
N SER A 44 -5.30 19.45 -19.38
CA SER A 44 -6.46 19.64 -20.28
C SER A 44 -6.11 19.79 -21.76
N VAL A 45 -4.88 20.21 -22.09
CA VAL A 45 -4.44 20.46 -23.47
C VAL A 45 -3.17 19.72 -23.81
N ILE A 46 -2.08 19.89 -23.02
CA ILE A 46 -0.77 19.37 -23.36
C ILE A 46 -0.76 17.83 -23.25
N THR A 47 -1.24 17.26 -22.15
CA THR A 47 -1.24 15.81 -21.95
C THR A 47 -2.03 15.07 -23.03
N PRO A 48 -3.27 15.46 -23.42
CA PRO A 48 -3.97 14.83 -24.53
C PRO A 48 -3.23 14.94 -25.87
N LEU A 49 -2.67 16.11 -26.20
CA LEU A 49 -1.90 16.30 -27.43
C LEU A 49 -0.67 15.41 -27.50
N VAL A 50 0.11 15.33 -26.41
CA VAL A 50 1.31 14.50 -26.35
C VAL A 50 0.95 13.03 -26.41
N ALA A 51 -0.04 12.59 -25.63
CA ALA A 51 -0.50 11.20 -25.58
C ALA A 51 -1.01 10.72 -26.95
N SER A 52 -1.83 11.54 -27.63
CA SER A 52 -2.34 11.22 -28.96
C SER A 52 -1.21 11.13 -30.01
N ALA A 53 -0.21 12.01 -29.94
CA ALA A 53 0.92 12.01 -30.84
C ALA A 53 1.88 10.81 -30.62
N LEU A 54 2.11 10.42 -29.37
CA LEU A 54 2.94 9.28 -29.03
C LEU A 54 2.26 7.93 -29.31
N ALA A 55 0.91 7.86 -29.27
CA ALA A 55 0.15 6.65 -29.56
C ALA A 55 0.18 6.32 -31.06
N ASN A 56 1.37 5.92 -31.54
CA ASN A 56 1.71 5.68 -32.94
C ASN A 56 1.40 4.25 -33.41
N GLY A 57 1.14 3.33 -32.49
CA GLY A 57 0.91 1.90 -32.76
C GLY A 57 2.16 1.02 -32.56
N SER A 58 3.28 1.58 -32.11
CA SER A 58 4.50 0.84 -31.75
C SER A 58 4.79 0.87 -30.25
N ASP A 59 4.40 1.95 -29.58
CA ASP A 59 4.71 2.17 -28.18
C ASP A 59 3.46 2.04 -27.29
N LEU A 60 3.63 1.55 -26.07
CA LEU A 60 2.64 1.57 -25.03
C LEU A 60 2.65 2.93 -24.34
N VAL A 61 1.77 3.83 -24.76
CA VAL A 61 1.68 5.16 -24.16
C VAL A 61 0.95 5.10 -22.84
N ARG A 62 1.64 5.46 -21.74
CA ARG A 62 1.06 5.47 -20.39
C ARG A 62 0.99 6.91 -19.88
N VAL A 63 -0.21 7.33 -19.47
CA VAL A 63 -0.40 8.57 -18.71
C VAL A 63 -0.41 8.18 -17.22
N VAL A 64 0.68 8.51 -16.54
CA VAL A 64 0.90 8.19 -15.14
C VAL A 64 0.36 9.35 -14.30
N THR A 65 -0.63 9.08 -13.47
CA THR A 65 -1.30 10.09 -12.65
C THR A 65 -1.52 9.57 -11.23
N LEU A 66 -1.51 10.48 -10.27
CA LEU A 66 -1.76 10.14 -8.87
C LEU A 66 -3.17 9.57 -8.68
N LYS A 67 -3.31 8.62 -7.76
CA LYS A 67 -4.56 7.93 -7.49
C LYS A 67 -5.78 8.85 -7.29
N PRO A 68 -5.71 9.97 -6.55
CA PRO A 68 -6.85 10.88 -6.39
C PRO A 68 -7.31 11.52 -7.70
N LEU A 69 -6.39 11.70 -8.65
CA LEU A 69 -6.65 12.38 -9.93
C LEU A 69 -6.94 11.41 -11.08
N SER A 70 -6.71 10.10 -10.88
CA SER A 70 -6.76 9.10 -11.97
C SER A 70 -8.12 9.00 -12.65
N ASN A 71 -9.21 9.06 -11.90
CA ASN A 71 -10.56 9.03 -12.47
C ASN A 71 -10.87 10.31 -13.28
N GLN A 72 -10.47 11.46 -12.77
CA GLN A 72 -10.63 12.73 -13.47
C GLN A 72 -9.83 12.76 -14.77
N MET A 73 -8.57 12.29 -14.73
CA MET A 73 -7.72 12.18 -15.91
C MET A 73 -8.31 11.22 -16.94
N PHE A 74 -8.79 10.05 -16.50
CA PHE A 74 -9.45 9.07 -17.37
C PHE A 74 -10.64 9.68 -18.10
N GLN A 75 -11.57 10.32 -17.38
CA GLN A 75 -12.74 10.97 -17.98
C GLN A 75 -12.35 12.10 -18.93
N LEU A 76 -11.34 12.88 -18.57
CA LEU A 76 -10.83 13.95 -19.42
C LEU A 76 -10.26 13.40 -20.73
N LEU A 77 -9.43 12.36 -20.69
CA LEU A 77 -8.86 11.75 -21.89
C LEU A 77 -9.94 11.09 -22.75
N VAL A 78 -10.91 10.41 -22.15
CA VAL A 78 -12.07 9.87 -22.87
C VAL A 78 -12.80 10.99 -23.61
N SER A 79 -13.12 12.09 -22.93
CA SER A 79 -13.86 13.21 -23.54
C SER A 79 -13.09 13.93 -24.65
N ARG A 80 -11.74 13.89 -24.63
CA ARG A 80 -10.88 14.61 -25.57
C ARG A 80 -10.39 13.77 -26.74
N LEU A 81 -10.28 12.46 -26.56
CA LEU A 81 -9.55 11.62 -27.51
C LEU A 81 -10.35 10.46 -28.08
N SER A 82 -11.46 10.06 -27.45
CA SER A 82 -12.23 8.89 -27.92
C SER A 82 -13.15 9.20 -29.12
N GLY A 83 -13.42 10.44 -29.42
CA GLY A 83 -14.26 10.85 -30.53
C GLY A 83 -13.49 10.94 -31.85
N LEU A 84 -13.33 12.15 -32.39
CA LEU A 84 -12.69 12.41 -33.70
C LEU A 84 -11.22 11.95 -33.76
N ALA A 85 -10.51 12.02 -32.67
CA ALA A 85 -9.12 11.53 -32.58
C ALA A 85 -9.03 10.01 -32.62
N ASN A 86 -10.13 9.31 -32.32
CA ASN A 86 -10.24 7.84 -32.32
C ASN A 86 -9.11 7.15 -31.56
N ARG A 87 -8.85 7.61 -30.33
CA ARG A 87 -7.86 7.03 -29.41
C ARG A 87 -8.59 6.37 -28.24
N PRO A 88 -8.70 5.05 -28.18
CA PRO A 88 -9.32 4.38 -27.05
C PRO A 88 -8.47 4.56 -25.77
N ILE A 89 -9.17 4.75 -24.65
CA ILE A 89 -8.53 4.93 -23.36
C ILE A 89 -8.67 3.65 -22.55
N PHE A 90 -7.55 3.10 -22.13
CA PHE A 90 -7.47 1.87 -21.36
C PHE A 90 -7.18 2.18 -19.87
N TYR A 91 -7.70 1.33 -19.00
CA TYR A 91 -7.38 1.35 -17.57
C TYR A 91 -7.26 -0.08 -17.08
N VAL A 92 -6.07 -0.47 -16.64
CA VAL A 92 -5.76 -1.82 -16.16
C VAL A 92 -5.24 -1.69 -14.73
N PRO A 93 -6.11 -1.80 -13.70
CA PRO A 93 -5.68 -1.68 -12.32
C PRO A 93 -4.94 -2.95 -11.90
N ILE A 94 -3.68 -2.79 -11.50
CA ILE A 94 -2.86 -3.86 -10.96
C ILE A 94 -2.59 -3.54 -9.49
N SER A 95 -2.90 -4.47 -8.61
CA SER A 95 -2.68 -4.32 -7.19
C SER A 95 -2.27 -5.65 -6.57
N ARG A 96 -1.67 -5.58 -5.39
CA ARG A 96 -1.29 -6.75 -4.59
C ARG A 96 -2.44 -7.75 -4.36
N ASN A 97 -3.68 -7.29 -4.40
CA ASN A 97 -4.86 -8.13 -4.16
C ASN A 97 -5.20 -9.05 -5.35
N LEU A 98 -4.59 -8.81 -6.51
CA LEU A 98 -4.76 -9.69 -7.66
C LEU A 98 -4.04 -11.01 -7.42
N ARG A 99 -4.77 -12.11 -7.50
CA ARG A 99 -4.18 -13.45 -7.52
C ARG A 99 -3.63 -13.71 -8.90
N MET A 100 -2.34 -13.53 -9.07
CA MET A 100 -1.67 -13.77 -10.35
C MET A 100 -1.66 -15.27 -10.67
N ASN A 101 -1.85 -15.57 -11.92
CA ASN A 101 -1.63 -16.87 -12.53
C ASN A 101 -1.20 -16.64 -13.98
N THR A 102 -0.65 -17.65 -14.62
CA THR A 102 -0.15 -17.60 -16.00
C THR A 102 -1.19 -17.07 -16.99
N SER A 103 -2.46 -17.47 -16.84
CA SER A 103 -3.56 -16.99 -17.69
C SER A 103 -3.79 -15.48 -17.54
N LEU A 104 -3.74 -14.96 -16.32
CA LEU A 104 -3.92 -13.52 -16.05
C LEU A 104 -2.74 -12.70 -16.58
N VAL A 105 -1.50 -13.20 -16.44
CA VAL A 105 -0.30 -12.55 -16.99
C VAL A 105 -0.45 -12.40 -18.51
N ARG A 106 -0.86 -13.46 -19.21
CA ARG A 106 -1.12 -13.44 -20.66
C ARG A 106 -2.26 -12.49 -21.03
N THR A 107 -3.32 -12.45 -20.21
CA THR A 107 -4.44 -11.51 -20.41
C THR A 107 -3.98 -10.06 -20.29
N ILE A 108 -3.18 -9.73 -19.29
CA ILE A 108 -2.60 -8.38 -19.11
C ILE A 108 -1.73 -8.02 -20.32
N LYS A 109 -0.87 -8.94 -20.75
CA LYS A 109 -0.05 -8.73 -21.96
C LYS A 109 -0.90 -8.48 -23.18
N GLY A 110 -1.93 -9.29 -23.43
CA GLY A 110 -2.86 -9.12 -24.55
C GLY A 110 -3.62 -7.78 -24.50
N LEU A 111 -3.99 -7.30 -23.31
CA LEU A 111 -4.59 -5.96 -23.16
C LEU A 111 -3.61 -4.84 -23.52
N TYR A 112 -2.35 -4.97 -23.15
CA TYR A 112 -1.32 -3.98 -23.51
C TYR A 112 -0.99 -4.01 -25.00
N GLU A 113 -0.86 -5.21 -25.60
CA GLU A 113 -0.69 -5.39 -27.06
C GLU A 113 -1.87 -4.79 -27.83
N ARG A 114 -3.08 -5.00 -27.34
CA ARG A 114 -4.29 -4.40 -27.92
C ARG A 114 -4.29 -2.89 -27.80
N CYS A 115 -3.87 -2.34 -26.64
CA CYS A 115 -3.72 -0.90 -26.44
C CYS A 115 -2.75 -0.31 -27.47
N ILE A 116 -1.61 -0.95 -27.71
CA ILE A 116 -0.64 -0.53 -28.74
C ILE A 116 -1.27 -0.58 -30.14
N ALA A 117 -1.84 -1.74 -30.52
CA ALA A 117 -2.39 -1.96 -31.84
C ALA A 117 -3.52 -1.00 -32.22
N GLU A 118 -4.39 -0.67 -31.26
CA GLU A 118 -5.49 0.28 -31.43
C GLU A 118 -5.02 1.75 -31.27
N ARG A 119 -3.71 2.01 -31.10
CA ARG A 119 -3.16 3.33 -30.81
C ARG A 119 -3.83 3.97 -29.61
N GLY A 120 -4.13 3.16 -28.61
CA GLY A 120 -4.77 3.56 -27.37
C GLY A 120 -3.79 4.20 -26.40
N ILE A 121 -4.36 4.70 -25.31
CA ILE A 121 -3.63 5.35 -24.24
C ILE A 121 -4.02 4.67 -22.93
N LEU A 122 -3.05 4.23 -22.16
CA LEU A 122 -3.23 3.59 -20.88
C LEU A 122 -3.11 4.62 -19.75
N VAL A 123 -4.19 4.84 -19.02
CA VAL A 123 -4.14 5.60 -17.76
C VAL A 123 -3.70 4.65 -16.67
N VAL A 124 -2.65 5.01 -15.95
CA VAL A 124 -2.04 4.16 -14.93
C VAL A 124 -1.66 4.98 -13.70
N GLN A 125 -1.70 4.34 -12.54
CA GLN A 125 -1.20 4.91 -11.28
C GLN A 125 0.22 4.39 -11.02
N PRO A 126 1.09 5.17 -10.36
CA PRO A 126 2.42 4.70 -9.97
C PRO A 126 2.36 3.38 -9.19
N GLU A 127 1.34 3.24 -8.33
CA GLU A 127 1.10 2.03 -7.55
C GLU A 127 0.87 0.78 -8.41
N HIS A 128 0.25 0.92 -9.57
CA HIS A 128 0.02 -0.20 -10.49
C HIS A 128 1.34 -0.68 -11.10
N ILE A 129 2.21 0.26 -11.49
CA ILE A 129 3.54 -0.04 -12.07
C ILE A 129 4.41 -0.72 -11.01
N LEU A 130 4.47 -0.13 -9.82
CA LEU A 130 5.27 -0.67 -8.72
C LEU A 130 4.72 -2.01 -8.21
N SER A 131 3.39 -2.17 -8.13
CA SER A 131 2.79 -3.44 -7.73
C SER A 131 3.15 -4.56 -8.70
N LEU A 132 3.13 -4.31 -10.01
CA LEU A 132 3.53 -5.32 -11.00
C LEU A 132 4.98 -5.76 -10.79
N LYS A 133 5.91 -4.80 -10.58
CA LYS A 133 7.33 -5.09 -10.31
C LYS A 133 7.52 -5.88 -9.01
N LEU A 134 6.87 -5.45 -7.94
CA LEU A 134 6.98 -6.09 -6.63
C LEU A 134 6.35 -7.47 -6.58
N MET A 135 5.28 -7.72 -7.36
CA MET A 135 4.68 -9.06 -7.51
C MET A 135 5.67 -10.05 -8.11
N ASN A 136 6.46 -9.65 -9.09
CA ASN A 136 7.49 -10.51 -9.65
C ASN A 136 8.56 -10.86 -8.60
N ILE A 137 9.05 -9.85 -7.87
CA ILE A 137 10.02 -10.06 -6.78
C ILE A 137 9.44 -10.98 -5.69
N ASP A 138 8.19 -10.77 -5.29
CA ASP A 138 7.49 -11.58 -4.28
C ASP A 138 7.39 -13.06 -4.75
N THR A 139 7.03 -13.28 -6.00
CA THR A 139 6.97 -14.62 -6.61
C THR A 139 8.36 -15.27 -6.69
N LEU A 140 9.40 -14.51 -7.02
CA LEU A 140 10.77 -15.01 -7.08
C LEU A 140 11.35 -15.38 -5.70
N LEU A 141 10.95 -14.67 -4.64
CA LEU A 141 11.43 -14.88 -3.27
C LEU A 141 10.55 -15.85 -2.46
N GLY A 142 9.37 -16.21 -2.97
CA GLY A 142 8.41 -17.06 -2.27
C GLY A 142 8.96 -18.47 -1.96
N PRO A 143 8.69 -19.03 -0.76
CA PRO A 143 9.18 -20.34 -0.35
C PRO A 143 8.55 -21.51 -1.13
N GLN A 144 7.46 -21.29 -1.87
CA GLN A 144 6.74 -22.32 -2.63
C GLN A 144 7.41 -22.71 -3.95
N ARG A 145 8.40 -21.92 -4.41
CA ARG A 145 9.13 -22.13 -5.67
C ARG A 145 9.84 -23.49 -5.78
N ILE A 146 10.08 -24.15 -4.66
CA ILE A 146 10.86 -25.41 -4.63
C ILE A 146 10.03 -26.63 -5.06
N ASN A 147 8.69 -26.52 -5.04
CA ASN A 147 7.80 -27.69 -5.22
C ASN A 147 6.69 -27.51 -6.26
N ASP A 148 6.60 -26.40 -6.98
CA ASP A 148 5.47 -26.11 -7.90
C ASP A 148 5.98 -25.59 -9.26
N GLU A 149 5.92 -26.44 -10.29
CA GLU A 149 6.34 -26.09 -11.66
C GLU A 149 5.51 -24.94 -12.24
N ASP A 150 4.23 -24.82 -11.84
CA ASP A 150 3.33 -23.76 -12.28
C ASP A 150 3.72 -22.38 -11.73
N GLU A 151 4.20 -22.30 -10.51
CA GLU A 151 4.67 -21.02 -9.91
C GLU A 151 5.99 -20.55 -10.52
N SER A 152 6.90 -21.47 -10.85
CA SER A 152 8.15 -21.13 -11.56
C SER A 152 7.85 -20.56 -12.95
N SER A 153 6.96 -21.21 -13.69
CA SER A 153 6.52 -20.75 -15.02
C SER A 153 5.84 -19.37 -14.97
N MET A 154 5.04 -19.10 -13.93
CA MET A 154 4.39 -17.81 -13.74
C MET A 154 5.40 -16.69 -13.46
N ALA A 155 6.43 -16.94 -12.62
CA ALA A 155 7.47 -15.97 -12.33
C ALA A 155 8.24 -15.56 -13.59
N ASP A 156 8.58 -16.56 -14.43
CA ASP A 156 9.28 -16.32 -15.68
C ASP A 156 8.43 -15.50 -16.67
N GLU A 157 7.15 -15.87 -16.84
CA GLU A 157 6.23 -15.10 -17.71
C GLU A 157 6.02 -13.66 -17.20
N LEU A 158 5.93 -13.48 -15.89
CA LEU A 158 5.80 -12.15 -15.29
C LEU A 158 7.07 -11.30 -15.47
N GLY A 159 8.25 -11.91 -15.36
CA GLY A 159 9.53 -11.28 -15.67
C GLY A 159 9.61 -10.83 -17.13
N LEU A 160 9.30 -11.72 -18.05
CA LEU A 160 9.26 -11.41 -19.49
C LEU A 160 8.25 -10.31 -19.83
N LEU A 161 7.10 -10.28 -19.16
CA LEU A 161 6.13 -9.20 -19.31
C LEU A 161 6.71 -7.87 -18.86
N GLN A 162 7.41 -7.83 -17.72
CA GLN A 162 7.99 -6.59 -17.19
C GLN A 162 9.10 -6.04 -18.09
N ASP A 163 10.00 -6.90 -18.55
CA ASP A 163 11.06 -6.52 -19.48
C ASP A 163 10.47 -5.95 -20.77
N TRP A 164 9.52 -6.64 -21.36
CA TRP A 164 8.82 -6.17 -22.55
C TRP A 164 8.10 -4.83 -22.31
N VAL A 165 7.37 -4.69 -21.20
CA VAL A 165 6.70 -3.42 -20.87
C VAL A 165 7.71 -2.30 -20.69
N SER A 166 8.86 -2.56 -20.08
CA SER A 166 9.92 -1.56 -19.90
C SER A 166 10.51 -1.09 -21.24
N GLU A 167 10.62 -1.97 -22.23
CA GLU A 167 11.12 -1.64 -23.55
C GLU A 167 10.13 -0.83 -24.41
N VAL A 168 8.83 -1.19 -24.33
CA VAL A 168 7.82 -0.59 -25.23
C VAL A 168 7.09 0.60 -24.64
N SER A 169 7.29 0.92 -23.37
CA SER A 169 6.53 1.98 -22.70
C SER A 169 7.06 3.38 -22.96
N ARG A 170 6.13 4.31 -23.14
CA ARG A 170 6.37 5.75 -23.18
C ARG A 170 5.51 6.44 -22.13
N ASP A 171 6.14 6.97 -21.10
CA ASP A 171 5.44 7.53 -19.94
C ASP A 171 5.30 9.04 -20.03
N ILE A 172 4.09 9.50 -19.75
CA ILE A 172 3.76 10.91 -19.56
C ILE A 172 3.36 11.05 -18.09
N LEU A 173 4.23 11.65 -17.28
CA LEU A 173 4.00 11.86 -15.86
C LEU A 173 3.22 13.17 -15.65
N ASP A 174 1.98 13.06 -15.17
CA ASP A 174 1.27 14.17 -14.58
C ASP A 174 1.73 14.33 -13.12
N GLU A 175 1.96 15.53 -12.61
CA GLU A 175 2.51 15.75 -11.27
C GLU A 175 3.87 15.03 -11.03
N SER A 176 4.81 15.20 -11.97
CA SER A 176 6.11 14.51 -11.94
C SER A 176 6.97 14.84 -10.70
N ASP A 177 6.80 16.03 -10.15
CA ASP A 177 7.44 16.49 -8.92
C ASP A 177 7.00 15.69 -7.68
N GLU A 178 5.75 15.24 -7.63
CA GLU A 178 5.25 14.35 -6.58
C GLU A 178 5.61 12.89 -6.87
N ILE A 179 5.41 12.42 -8.11
CA ILE A 179 5.64 11.03 -8.50
C ILE A 179 7.11 10.65 -8.40
N LEU A 180 8.02 11.56 -8.80
CA LEU A 180 9.47 11.35 -8.76
C LEU A 180 10.12 11.84 -7.47
N HIS A 181 9.33 12.26 -6.48
CA HIS A 181 9.87 12.73 -5.22
C HIS A 181 10.55 11.59 -4.45
N VAL A 182 11.73 11.85 -3.91
CA VAL A 182 12.55 10.85 -3.17
C VAL A 182 11.85 10.19 -1.98
N ARG A 183 10.75 10.78 -1.50
CA ARG A 183 9.93 10.23 -0.42
C ARG A 183 8.70 9.47 -0.90
N TYR A 184 8.50 9.36 -2.22
CA TYR A 184 7.40 8.56 -2.75
C TYR A 184 7.69 7.08 -2.51
N GLN A 185 6.83 6.41 -1.76
CA GLN A 185 7.02 5.03 -1.34
C GLN A 185 5.72 4.26 -1.50
N LEU A 186 5.81 3.08 -2.09
CA LEU A 186 4.76 2.08 -2.04
C LEU A 186 5.09 1.06 -0.95
N ILE A 187 4.19 0.90 0.02
CA ILE A 187 4.29 -0.17 1.00
C ILE A 187 3.64 -1.42 0.41
N TYR A 188 4.45 -2.42 0.15
CA TYR A 188 4.05 -3.70 -0.39
C TYR A 188 4.36 -4.79 0.62
N THR A 189 3.34 -5.55 1.04
CA THR A 189 3.52 -6.67 1.96
C THR A 189 3.87 -7.93 1.16
N ALA A 190 5.04 -8.49 1.38
CA ALA A 190 5.45 -9.75 0.76
C ALA A 190 4.82 -10.96 1.47
N GLY A 191 4.75 -12.11 0.78
CA GLY A 191 4.28 -13.37 1.33
C GLY A 191 2.80 -13.67 1.10
N LYS A 192 2.35 -14.82 1.59
CA LYS A 192 1.00 -15.33 1.33
C LYS A 192 -0.07 -14.42 1.91
N GLN A 193 -0.97 -13.94 1.07
CA GLN A 193 -2.15 -13.22 1.53
C GLN A 193 -3.14 -14.19 2.16
N MET A 194 -3.39 -13.99 3.45
CA MET A 194 -4.51 -14.67 4.10
C MET A 194 -5.70 -13.71 4.17
N PRO A 195 -6.93 -14.17 3.81
CA PRO A 195 -8.10 -13.34 4.00
C PRO A 195 -8.18 -12.99 5.48
N ILE A 196 -8.27 -11.71 5.78
CA ILE A 196 -8.59 -11.24 7.12
C ILE A 196 -10.02 -11.73 7.36
N ASN A 197 -10.18 -12.74 8.19
CA ASN A 197 -11.50 -13.11 8.64
C ASN A 197 -12.12 -11.88 9.29
N GLY A 198 -13.06 -11.26 8.58
CA GLY A 198 -13.78 -10.08 9.05
C GLY A 198 -14.76 -10.39 10.19
N HIS A 199 -14.45 -11.42 11.00
CA HIS A 199 -15.30 -11.80 12.11
C HIS A 199 -15.40 -10.62 13.10
N PRO A 200 -16.60 -10.23 13.51
CA PRO A 200 -16.84 -9.11 14.43
C PRO A 200 -15.97 -9.12 15.69
N ARG A 201 -15.62 -10.31 16.19
CA ARG A 201 -14.73 -10.49 17.35
C ARG A 201 -13.39 -9.78 17.24
N ARG A 202 -12.86 -9.59 16.02
CA ARG A 202 -11.62 -8.85 15.84
C ARG A 202 -11.76 -7.41 16.35
N TRP A 203 -12.87 -6.77 16.03
CA TRP A 203 -13.11 -5.39 16.45
C TRP A 203 -13.47 -5.31 17.93
N THR A 204 -14.22 -6.26 18.46
CA THR A 204 -14.55 -6.31 19.88
C THR A 204 -13.30 -6.55 20.72
N THR A 205 -12.39 -7.46 20.32
CA THR A 205 -11.10 -7.67 21.00
C THR A 205 -10.25 -6.41 21.00
N ILE A 206 -10.14 -5.72 19.84
CA ILE A 206 -9.40 -4.45 19.76
C ILE A 206 -10.00 -3.41 20.71
N GLN A 207 -11.33 -3.25 20.72
CA GLN A 207 -12.01 -2.31 21.61
C GLN A 207 -11.80 -2.66 23.08
N GLN A 208 -11.86 -3.93 23.45
CA GLN A 208 -11.61 -4.39 24.82
C GLN A 208 -10.14 -4.11 25.24
N VAL A 209 -9.17 -4.37 24.36
CA VAL A 209 -7.76 -4.04 24.62
C VAL A 209 -7.57 -2.55 24.88
N PHE A 210 -8.18 -1.67 24.06
CA PHE A 210 -8.13 -0.23 24.32
C PHE A 210 -8.85 0.19 25.59
N SER A 211 -9.96 -0.45 25.94
CA SER A 211 -10.66 -0.22 27.19
C SER A 211 -9.78 -0.58 28.41
N ARG A 212 -9.04 -1.69 28.33
CA ARG A 212 -8.05 -2.05 29.38
C ARG A 212 -6.91 -1.06 29.47
N LEU A 213 -6.36 -0.64 28.31
CA LEU A 213 -5.34 0.42 28.29
C LEU A 213 -5.85 1.71 28.96
N GLN A 214 -7.10 2.10 28.71
CA GLN A 214 -7.71 3.26 29.34
C GLN A 214 -7.80 3.07 30.88
N ALA A 215 -8.18 1.89 31.35
CA ALA A 215 -8.27 1.60 32.78
C ALA A 215 -6.89 1.73 33.48
N HIS A 216 -5.83 1.29 32.82
CA HIS A 216 -4.46 1.34 33.35
C HIS A 216 -3.72 2.66 33.06
N ALA A 217 -4.29 3.55 32.26
CA ALA A 217 -3.59 4.74 31.75
C ALA A 217 -3.02 5.64 32.86
N ASN A 218 -3.78 5.91 33.91
CA ASN A 218 -3.32 6.73 35.03
C ASN A 218 -2.22 6.05 35.84
N GLN A 219 -2.31 4.74 36.06
CA GLN A 219 -1.30 3.96 36.74
C GLN A 219 0.01 3.93 35.96
N LEU A 220 -0.08 3.69 34.65
CA LEU A 220 1.08 3.71 33.73
C LEU A 220 1.75 5.07 33.72
N HIS A 221 0.98 6.15 33.66
CA HIS A 221 1.53 7.50 33.74
C HIS A 221 2.22 7.80 35.07
N ALA A 222 1.62 7.39 36.18
CA ALA A 222 2.21 7.61 37.52
C ALA A 222 3.51 6.84 37.69
N SER A 223 3.60 5.61 37.17
CA SER A 223 4.77 4.73 37.30
C SER A 223 5.85 5.00 36.25
N PHE A 224 5.48 5.48 35.06
CA PHE A 224 6.38 5.61 33.91
C PHE A 224 6.17 6.95 33.18
N SER A 225 6.16 8.09 33.93
CA SER A 225 5.87 9.42 33.39
C SER A 225 6.82 9.89 32.29
N ASN A 226 8.05 9.35 32.24
CA ASN A 226 9.03 9.61 31.18
C ASN A 226 8.83 8.76 29.92
N MET A 227 7.98 7.73 29.97
CA MET A 227 7.70 6.81 28.85
C MET A 227 6.26 6.91 28.34
N PHE A 228 5.33 7.38 29.18
CA PHE A 228 3.91 7.37 28.92
C PHE A 228 3.24 8.64 29.46
N ALA A 229 2.59 9.40 28.59
CA ALA A 229 1.85 10.59 28.97
C ALA A 229 0.36 10.42 28.69
N VAL A 230 -0.47 10.95 29.60
CA VAL A 230 -1.93 10.89 29.50
C VAL A 230 -2.52 12.27 29.78
N ASP A 231 -3.35 12.73 28.87
CA ASP A 231 -4.18 13.92 29.07
C ASP A 231 -5.66 13.48 29.16
N ALA A 232 -6.28 13.70 30.29
CA ALA A 232 -7.68 13.34 30.51
C ALA A 232 -8.61 14.15 29.60
N ARG A 233 -9.64 13.50 29.05
CA ARG A 233 -10.73 14.17 28.33
C ARG A 233 -12.03 14.00 29.08
N LEU A 234 -12.84 15.03 29.12
CA LEU A 234 -14.22 14.97 29.60
C LEU A 234 -15.05 14.17 28.58
N GLY A 235 -15.33 12.93 28.93
CA GLY A 235 -16.11 12.01 28.10
C GLY A 235 -15.35 11.46 26.90
N GLY A 236 -14.89 10.22 26.98
CA GLY A 236 -14.23 9.49 25.92
C GLY A 236 -12.83 8.98 26.26
N PHE A 237 -12.16 8.44 25.27
CA PHE A 237 -10.82 7.90 25.43
C PHE A 237 -9.80 9.04 25.66
N PRO A 238 -8.91 8.93 26.68
CA PRO A 238 -7.91 9.95 26.97
C PRO A 238 -6.92 10.12 25.80
N ILE A 239 -6.26 11.27 25.75
CA ILE A 239 -5.12 11.42 24.84
C ILE A 239 -3.94 10.71 25.49
N VAL A 240 -3.53 9.61 24.89
CA VAL A 240 -2.38 8.82 25.33
C VAL A 240 -1.24 9.06 24.36
N ARG A 241 -0.03 9.32 24.90
CA ARG A 241 1.19 9.46 24.12
C ARG A 241 2.25 8.50 24.62
N ILE A 242 2.81 7.75 23.73
CA ILE A 242 3.92 6.85 24.01
C ILE A 242 5.20 7.60 23.70
N LEU A 243 5.97 7.91 24.74
CA LEU A 243 7.23 8.66 24.66
C LEU A 243 8.42 7.74 24.43
N ASP A 244 8.38 6.52 25.01
CA ASP A 244 9.41 5.49 24.84
C ASP A 244 8.77 4.14 24.52
N PRO A 245 9.17 3.48 23.42
CA PRO A 245 8.61 2.17 23.02
C PRO A 245 8.77 1.06 24.05
N ARG A 246 9.74 1.13 24.94
CA ARG A 246 9.97 0.13 26.00
C ARG A 246 8.77 -0.06 26.93
N ILE A 247 7.87 0.93 26.99
CA ILE A 247 6.62 0.84 27.76
C ILE A 247 5.68 -0.24 27.25
N PHE A 248 5.78 -0.66 25.99
CA PHE A 248 4.88 -1.66 25.41
C PHE A 248 4.92 -2.99 26.14
N HIS A 249 6.07 -3.39 26.65
CA HIS A 249 6.17 -4.61 27.44
C HIS A 249 5.30 -4.54 28.71
N GLN A 250 5.27 -3.39 29.38
CA GLN A 250 4.43 -3.17 30.57
C GLN A 250 2.96 -3.16 30.21
N ILE A 251 2.60 -2.44 29.13
CA ILE A 251 1.22 -2.39 28.64
C ILE A 251 0.72 -3.81 28.30
N SER A 252 1.52 -4.58 27.55
CA SER A 252 1.17 -5.94 27.15
C SER A 252 0.98 -6.86 28.36
N SER A 253 1.89 -6.80 29.32
CA SER A 253 1.80 -7.61 30.54
C SER A 253 0.55 -7.30 31.35
N LEU A 254 0.18 -6.01 31.50
CA LEU A 254 -1.05 -5.62 32.23
C LEU A 254 -2.29 -6.12 31.50
N ILE A 255 -2.37 -5.95 30.19
CA ILE A 255 -3.55 -6.37 29.42
C ILE A 255 -3.69 -7.90 29.40
N ILE A 256 -2.59 -8.64 29.33
CA ILE A 256 -2.62 -10.11 29.37
C ILE A 256 -3.05 -10.61 30.74
N ASN A 257 -2.57 -9.99 31.81
CA ASN A 257 -3.05 -10.33 33.16
C ASN A 257 -4.55 -10.08 33.31
N ASP A 258 -5.03 -8.92 32.86
CA ASP A 258 -6.46 -8.65 32.81
C ASP A 258 -7.24 -9.71 32.00
N ALA A 259 -6.68 -10.16 30.87
CA ALA A 259 -7.29 -11.21 30.06
C ALA A 259 -7.36 -12.56 30.79
N LEU A 260 -6.30 -12.92 31.51
CA LEU A 260 -6.25 -14.14 32.32
C LEU A 260 -7.16 -14.07 33.56
N GLU A 261 -7.49 -12.89 34.03
CA GLU A 261 -8.46 -12.64 35.11
C GLU A 261 -9.91 -12.52 34.61
N GLY A 262 -10.14 -12.74 33.30
CA GLY A 262 -11.49 -12.74 32.72
C GLY A 262 -12.00 -11.35 32.33
N ALA A 263 -11.15 -10.33 32.27
CA ALA A 263 -11.58 -8.98 31.91
C ALA A 263 -11.87 -8.79 30.39
N LEU A 264 -11.55 -9.78 29.56
CA LEU A 264 -11.90 -9.83 28.15
C LEU A 264 -13.06 -10.81 27.94
N SER A 265 -14.28 -10.31 27.85
CA SER A 265 -15.51 -11.12 27.82
C SER A 265 -15.55 -12.14 26.66
N ASP A 266 -14.86 -11.85 25.56
CA ASP A 266 -14.82 -12.74 24.37
C ASP A 266 -13.75 -13.84 24.48
N LEU A 267 -12.90 -13.79 25.51
CA LEU A 267 -11.80 -14.72 25.76
C LEU A 267 -11.87 -15.24 27.19
N PRO A 268 -12.53 -16.37 27.48
CA PRO A 268 -12.67 -16.91 28.83
C PRO A 268 -11.38 -17.60 29.30
N LEU A 269 -10.31 -16.84 29.44
CA LEU A 269 -9.00 -17.37 29.86
C LEU A 269 -8.90 -17.61 31.36
N ASP A 270 -9.77 -16.99 32.14
CA ASP A 270 -9.94 -17.22 33.58
C ASP A 270 -10.38 -18.65 33.93
N ALA A 271 -11.11 -19.30 33.01
CA ALA A 271 -11.51 -20.70 33.16
C ALA A 271 -10.39 -21.70 32.89
N PHE A 272 -9.21 -21.27 32.45
CA PHE A 272 -8.10 -22.16 32.13
C PHE A 272 -7.41 -22.66 33.39
N PRO A 273 -6.97 -23.93 33.43
CA PRO A 273 -6.10 -24.44 34.51
C PRO A 273 -4.82 -23.59 34.64
N PRO A 274 -4.24 -23.45 35.84
CA PRO A 274 -3.07 -22.60 36.06
C PRO A 274 -1.88 -22.92 35.16
N LEU A 275 -1.68 -24.19 34.81
CA LEU A 275 -0.62 -24.61 33.89
C LEU A 275 -0.84 -24.04 32.48
N ILE A 276 -2.08 -24.11 32.00
CA ILE A 276 -2.46 -23.60 30.69
C ILE A 276 -2.45 -22.05 30.66
N GLN A 277 -2.85 -21.41 31.76
CA GLN A 277 -2.75 -19.94 31.90
C GLN A 277 -1.29 -19.49 31.82
N ALA A 278 -0.37 -20.17 32.49
CA ALA A 278 1.05 -19.87 32.43
C ALA A 278 1.64 -20.07 31.02
N ALA A 279 1.25 -21.15 30.33
CA ALA A 279 1.62 -21.37 28.94
C ALA A 279 1.05 -20.29 28.01
N ALA A 280 -0.24 -19.94 28.18
CA ALA A 280 -0.90 -18.89 27.42
C ALA A 280 -0.27 -17.51 27.66
N TYR A 281 0.14 -17.20 28.88
CA TYR A 281 0.89 -15.98 29.18
C TYR A 281 2.19 -15.91 28.41
N ARG A 282 3.02 -16.96 28.47
CA ARG A 282 4.29 -17.03 27.71
C ARG A 282 4.04 -16.95 26.21
N PHE A 283 3.04 -17.69 25.73
CA PHE A 283 2.63 -17.67 24.32
C PHE A 283 2.26 -16.27 23.85
N MET A 284 1.57 -15.46 24.65
CA MET A 284 1.14 -14.11 24.28
C MET A 284 2.23 -13.04 24.50
N THR A 285 3.23 -13.26 25.34
CA THR A 285 4.25 -12.27 25.69
C THR A 285 5.58 -12.46 24.97
N GLN A 286 5.90 -13.67 24.53
CA GLN A 286 7.21 -14.00 23.96
C GLN A 286 7.14 -14.06 22.43
N ILE A 287 8.18 -13.53 21.76
CA ILE A 287 8.30 -13.59 20.30
C ILE A 287 8.54 -15.03 19.86
N GLU A 288 9.52 -15.69 20.50
CA GLU A 288 9.81 -17.11 20.29
C GLU A 288 9.03 -17.92 21.30
N VAL A 289 8.23 -18.84 20.82
CA VAL A 289 7.39 -19.73 21.65
C VAL A 289 7.94 -21.13 21.54
N SER A 290 8.04 -21.85 22.66
CA SER A 290 8.39 -23.26 22.67
C SER A 290 7.26 -24.10 22.04
N ASP A 291 7.63 -25.21 21.37
CA ASP A 291 6.64 -26.14 20.81
C ASP A 291 5.73 -26.70 21.93
N GLU A 292 6.27 -26.88 23.13
CA GLU A 292 5.52 -27.33 24.30
C GLU A 292 4.41 -26.33 24.70
N ASP A 293 4.71 -25.05 24.82
CA ASP A 293 3.71 -24.03 25.15
C ASP A 293 2.66 -23.88 24.04
N TYR A 294 3.10 -23.95 22.78
CA TYR A 294 2.18 -23.94 21.64
C TYR A 294 1.21 -25.12 21.69
N GLU A 295 1.71 -26.34 21.83
CA GLU A 295 0.88 -27.54 21.85
C GLU A 295 -0.06 -27.56 23.07
N LEU A 296 0.40 -27.13 24.26
CA LEU A 296 -0.44 -27.00 25.44
C LEU A 296 -1.63 -26.06 25.21
N VAL A 297 -1.40 -24.87 24.68
CA VAL A 297 -2.45 -23.89 24.44
C VAL A 297 -3.35 -24.35 23.29
N HIS A 298 -2.78 -24.82 22.18
CA HIS A 298 -3.54 -25.23 21.01
C HIS A 298 -4.42 -26.45 21.26
N SER A 299 -3.90 -27.46 21.96
CA SER A 299 -4.67 -28.67 22.27
C SER A 299 -5.80 -28.41 23.27
N TYR A 300 -5.60 -27.46 24.19
CA TYR A 300 -6.63 -27.12 25.18
C TYR A 300 -7.77 -26.26 24.63
N CYS A 301 -7.48 -25.30 23.74
CA CYS A 301 -8.44 -24.29 23.26
C CYS A 301 -8.47 -24.14 21.75
N ALA A 302 -8.52 -25.28 21.03
CA ALA A 302 -8.65 -25.26 19.56
C ALA A 302 -9.88 -24.45 19.07
N GLY A 303 -9.79 -23.89 17.89
CA GLY A 303 -10.89 -23.18 17.23
C GLY A 303 -10.99 -21.70 17.57
N THR A 304 -12.18 -21.22 17.92
CA THR A 304 -12.46 -19.77 18.04
C THR A 304 -11.70 -19.10 19.18
N THR A 305 -11.48 -19.81 20.29
CA THR A 305 -10.74 -19.28 21.45
C THR A 305 -9.25 -19.14 21.11
N PHE A 306 -8.66 -20.15 20.46
CA PHE A 306 -7.27 -20.08 20.01
C PHE A 306 -7.05 -18.94 19.00
N ASN A 307 -7.96 -18.76 18.05
CA ASN A 307 -7.91 -17.62 17.12
C ASN A 307 -7.99 -16.27 17.84
N GLY A 308 -8.76 -16.19 18.93
CA GLY A 308 -8.80 -14.99 19.76
C GLY A 308 -7.48 -14.74 20.50
N ILE A 309 -6.84 -15.79 21.02
CA ILE A 309 -5.50 -15.70 21.61
C ILE A 309 -4.44 -15.28 20.59
N LEU A 310 -4.48 -15.83 19.38
CA LEU A 310 -3.60 -15.43 18.27
C LEU A 310 -3.79 -13.96 17.90
N LEU A 311 -5.04 -13.50 17.86
CA LEU A 311 -5.35 -12.10 17.61
C LEU A 311 -4.79 -11.19 18.72
N LEU A 312 -5.01 -11.56 19.98
CA LEU A 312 -4.50 -10.81 21.12
C LEU A 312 -2.97 -10.78 21.12
N ARG A 313 -2.33 -11.94 20.88
CA ARG A 313 -0.88 -12.04 20.71
C ARG A 313 -0.37 -11.08 19.61
N GLY A 314 -0.98 -11.09 18.43
CA GLY A 314 -0.59 -10.21 17.32
C GLY A 314 -0.74 -8.73 17.65
N LEU A 315 -1.79 -8.36 18.40
CA LEU A 315 -2.01 -6.98 18.85
C LEU A 315 -0.94 -6.53 19.87
N LEU A 316 -0.53 -7.41 20.77
CA LEU A 316 0.34 -7.05 21.90
C LEU A 316 1.82 -7.19 21.59
N LEU A 317 2.22 -8.17 20.77
CA LEU A 317 3.63 -8.33 20.36
C LEU A 317 4.06 -7.29 19.33
N ASP A 318 3.15 -6.85 18.45
CA ASP A 318 3.38 -5.75 17.53
C ASP A 318 2.79 -4.42 18.08
N GLY A 319 2.83 -4.28 19.39
CA GLY A 319 2.29 -3.11 20.09
C GLY A 319 2.88 -1.79 19.60
N GLU A 320 4.16 -1.77 19.22
CA GLU A 320 4.79 -0.60 18.59
C GLU A 320 4.11 -0.23 17.26
N GLY A 321 3.74 -1.21 16.43
CA GLY A 321 3.05 -0.98 15.18
C GLY A 321 1.61 -0.51 15.39
N ILE A 322 0.84 -1.25 16.18
CA ILE A 322 -0.60 -1.02 16.33
C ILE A 322 -0.88 0.12 17.29
N PHE A 323 -0.38 0.06 18.52
CA PHE A 323 -0.61 1.12 19.51
C PHE A 323 0.12 2.40 19.13
N GLY A 324 1.34 2.31 18.64
CA GLY A 324 2.11 3.45 18.19
C GLY A 324 1.41 4.19 17.05
N TYR A 325 0.78 3.46 16.13
CA TYR A 325 0.01 4.06 15.04
C TYR A 325 -1.30 4.71 15.53
N VAL A 326 -2.06 4.01 16.37
CA VAL A 326 -3.38 4.48 16.82
C VAL A 326 -3.25 5.63 17.84
N LEU A 327 -2.25 5.57 18.73
CA LEU A 327 -2.09 6.52 19.84
C LEU A 327 -1.16 7.68 19.50
N LYS A 328 -0.55 7.71 18.33
CA LYS A 328 0.34 8.80 17.94
C LYS A 328 -0.43 10.08 17.64
N GLU A 329 0.11 11.20 18.09
CA GLU A 329 -0.48 12.54 17.90
C GLU A 329 -0.66 12.89 16.41
N ARG A 330 0.25 12.40 15.55
CA ARG A 330 0.17 12.54 14.10
C ARG A 330 0.02 11.16 13.49
N ARG A 331 -1.20 10.80 13.11
CA ARG A 331 -1.47 9.62 12.32
C ARG A 331 -1.02 9.87 10.89
N TRP A 332 -0.05 9.10 10.45
CA TRP A 332 0.30 9.08 9.05
C TRP A 332 -0.75 8.24 8.32
N ARG A 333 -1.41 8.83 7.35
CA ARG A 333 -2.15 8.03 6.40
C ARG A 333 -1.13 7.20 5.62
N VAL A 334 -1.24 5.90 5.72
CA VAL A 334 -0.66 4.98 4.75
C VAL A 334 -1.58 4.99 3.53
N ASP A 335 -1.78 6.17 2.97
CA ASP A 335 -2.33 6.30 1.65
C ASP A 335 -1.14 6.45 0.72
N TYR A 336 -1.18 5.71 -0.34
CA TYR A 336 -0.24 5.75 -1.43
C TYR A 336 -0.02 7.20 -1.86
N GLY A 337 1.22 7.61 -1.89
CA GLY A 337 1.59 8.97 -2.17
C GLY A 337 1.94 9.78 -0.92
N LEU A 338 2.99 10.52 -1.02
CA LEU A 338 3.51 11.34 0.05
C LEU A 338 3.01 12.77 -0.09
N ASP A 339 2.58 13.28 1.03
CA ASP A 339 2.62 14.69 1.27
C ASP A 339 4.09 15.11 1.47
N PRO A 340 4.69 15.85 0.54
CA PRO A 340 6.11 16.23 0.62
C PRO A 340 6.46 17.05 1.86
N GLY A 341 5.47 17.61 2.54
CA GLY A 341 5.65 18.30 3.83
C GLY A 341 5.81 17.38 5.04
N ARG A 342 5.65 16.05 4.87
CA ARG A 342 5.68 15.10 5.99
C ARG A 342 7.00 14.36 6.05
N THR A 343 7.55 14.24 7.25
CA THR A 343 8.72 13.40 7.51
C THR A 343 8.38 11.93 7.35
N MET A 344 9.34 11.12 6.88
CA MET A 344 9.21 9.66 6.78
C MET A 344 8.66 9.06 8.08
N LEU A 345 7.80 8.03 7.95
CA LEU A 345 7.45 7.18 9.08
C LEU A 345 8.72 6.71 9.76
N ALA A 346 8.86 6.99 11.06
CA ALA A 346 9.98 6.45 11.82
C ALA A 346 9.98 4.92 11.74
N VAL A 347 11.16 4.31 11.69
CA VAL A 347 11.36 2.87 11.56
C VAL A 347 10.47 2.02 12.49
N PRO A 348 10.18 2.42 13.75
CA PRO A 348 9.29 1.67 14.65
C PRO A 348 7.83 1.57 14.19
N TYR A 349 7.40 2.42 13.28
CA TYR A 349 6.01 2.46 12.79
C TYR A 349 5.85 1.83 11.41
N ARG A 350 6.93 1.32 10.84
CA ARG A 350 6.87 0.48 9.65
C ARG A 350 6.46 -0.91 10.12
N ALA A 351 5.50 -1.52 9.42
CA ALA A 351 5.15 -2.90 9.69
C ALA A 351 6.44 -3.74 9.66
N LYS A 352 6.71 -4.51 10.72
CA LYS A 352 7.87 -5.42 10.77
C LYS A 352 7.74 -6.62 9.82
N VAL A 353 6.62 -6.73 9.14
CA VAL A 353 6.40 -7.71 8.06
C VAL A 353 7.25 -7.28 6.88
N CYS A 354 7.95 -8.21 6.26
CA CYS A 354 8.76 -7.96 5.07
C CYS A 354 7.99 -7.07 4.08
N TYR A 355 8.45 -5.87 3.91
CA TYR A 355 7.99 -4.98 2.85
C TYR A 355 9.18 -4.63 1.97
N ILE A 356 8.92 -4.54 0.69
CA ILE A 356 9.90 -4.14 -0.29
C ILE A 356 9.60 -2.67 -0.58
N GLN A 357 10.57 -1.82 -0.33
CA GLN A 357 10.52 -0.42 -0.67
C GLN A 357 11.20 -0.24 -2.02
N VAL A 358 10.50 0.35 -2.97
CA VAL A 358 11.04 0.69 -4.29
C VAL A 358 10.90 2.19 -4.47
N ASP A 359 12.01 2.84 -4.74
CA ASP A 359 12.03 4.25 -5.10
C ASP A 359 11.92 4.36 -6.63
N LEU A 360 10.92 5.08 -7.12
CA LEU A 360 10.73 5.35 -8.55
C LEU A 360 11.93 6.09 -9.17
N VAL A 361 12.70 6.79 -8.35
CA VAL A 361 13.86 7.57 -8.81
C VAL A 361 15.06 6.70 -9.15
N ALA A 362 15.17 5.48 -8.59
CA ALA A 362 16.34 4.63 -8.77
C ALA A 362 16.44 3.99 -10.18
N GLU A 363 15.39 4.05 -10.97
CA GLU A 363 15.31 3.39 -12.27
C GLU A 363 15.37 4.35 -13.48
N GLY A 364 15.75 5.60 -13.26
CA GLY A 364 15.89 6.61 -14.30
C GLY A 364 17.22 6.52 -15.07
N HIS A 365 17.68 5.32 -15.42
CA HIS A 365 18.87 5.10 -16.27
C HIS A 365 18.49 4.48 -17.60
#